data_c50981823246f2fec0d9ca74af5bb482
#
_entry.id   c50981823246f2fec0d9ca74af5bb482
#
_cell.length_a   1.000
_cell.length_b   1.000
_cell.length_c   1.000
_cell.angle_alpha   90.00
_cell.angle_beta   90.00
_cell.angle_gamma   90.00
#
_symmetry.space_group_name_H-M   'P 1'
#
loop_
_entity.id
_entity.type
_entity.pdbx_description
1 polymer ?
#
loop_
_entity_poly.entity_id
_entity_poly.type
_entity_poly.pdbx_seq_one_letter_code
_entity_poly.pdbx_strand_id
1 'polypeptide(L)'
;MLLKNCRIVGTTDIIEGDILINGEKIVGIGSKFSDTDEIDIKKNYVIPGLVDIHVHMRDFKNKRKEDFYSGSRAAIAGGVTTFIDMPNSNPPVTDIKTYNNRLRLASQKSIADFGLNFGVTKDNQKSEIEVEPMAYKIYMDNTLGEIDEKTIEETIRLRHSVAIHAEEPRLFIGNKRPASAEVTAVKKIAALANKYKKKVHICHVSSQNSLNFFNKYISSEVTPHHLLLTEKLLKEFRGFAKTHPPLRRAKDTKALWHGLKNGDIQVISSDHAPHEIKDKEGNLDESLGGMSNLDVMLK
;
A
#
# COMPACT_ATOMS: atom_id res chain seq x y z
N MET A 1 -28.57 14.41 3.86
CA MET A 1 -28.24 14.38 2.42
C MET A 1 -28.74 13.09 1.80
N LEU A 2 -29.39 13.16 0.66
CA LEU A 2 -29.92 12.00 -0.09
C LEU A 2 -29.26 11.90 -1.46
N LEU A 3 -28.60 10.78 -1.74
CA LEU A 3 -28.12 10.44 -3.08
C LEU A 3 -29.23 9.64 -3.79
N LYS A 4 -29.80 10.21 -4.85
CA LYS A 4 -30.93 9.62 -5.58
C LYS A 4 -30.48 8.94 -6.87
N ASN A 5 -31.29 7.97 -7.31
CA ASN A 5 -31.10 7.29 -8.59
C ASN A 5 -29.70 6.65 -8.72
N CYS A 6 -29.25 5.96 -7.68
CA CYS A 6 -27.95 5.28 -7.66
C CYS A 6 -28.05 3.86 -8.24
N ARG A 7 -26.98 3.41 -8.90
CA ARG A 7 -26.69 1.99 -9.14
C ARG A 7 -25.62 1.56 -8.14
N ILE A 8 -26.04 1.05 -7.01
CA ILE A 8 -25.21 0.75 -5.85
C ILE A 8 -24.56 -0.61 -6.07
N VAL A 9 -23.24 -0.64 -6.13
CA VAL A 9 -22.46 -1.88 -6.34
C VAL A 9 -22.24 -2.56 -4.99
N GLY A 10 -22.92 -3.68 -4.78
CA GLY A 10 -22.71 -4.58 -3.66
C GLY A 10 -21.58 -5.59 -3.91
N THR A 11 -21.44 -6.55 -3.02
CA THR A 11 -20.43 -7.62 -3.15
C THR A 11 -20.79 -8.68 -4.19
N THR A 12 -22.08 -8.88 -4.45
CA THR A 12 -22.61 -9.93 -5.36
C THR A 12 -23.59 -9.40 -6.39
N ASP A 13 -24.14 -8.20 -6.18
CA ASP A 13 -25.22 -7.63 -6.97
C ASP A 13 -25.10 -6.12 -7.16
N ILE A 14 -25.93 -5.57 -8.01
CA ILE A 14 -26.11 -4.13 -8.21
C ILE A 14 -27.53 -3.79 -7.84
N ILE A 15 -27.72 -2.91 -6.87
CA ILE A 15 -29.04 -2.48 -6.39
C ILE A 15 -29.35 -1.09 -6.96
N GLU A 16 -30.51 -0.92 -7.59
CA GLU A 16 -31.03 0.41 -7.95
C GLU A 16 -31.79 0.99 -6.76
N GLY A 17 -31.43 2.19 -6.35
CA GLY A 17 -32.04 2.85 -5.19
C GLY A 17 -31.35 4.13 -4.79
N ASP A 18 -31.73 4.61 -3.64
CA ASP A 18 -31.24 5.85 -3.03
C ASP A 18 -30.36 5.52 -1.80
N ILE A 19 -29.47 6.43 -1.45
CA ILE A 19 -28.63 6.34 -0.24
C ILE A 19 -28.90 7.54 0.64
N LEU A 20 -29.43 7.29 1.84
CA LEU A 20 -29.65 8.33 2.84
C LEU A 20 -28.44 8.43 3.78
N ILE A 21 -27.86 9.62 3.87
CA ILE A 21 -26.69 9.94 4.69
C ILE A 21 -27.09 10.93 5.77
N ASN A 22 -26.75 10.62 7.03
CA ASN A 22 -26.91 11.53 8.16
C ASN A 22 -25.55 11.72 8.85
N GLY A 23 -25.02 12.96 8.77
CA GLY A 23 -23.65 13.25 9.18
C GLY A 23 -22.64 12.44 8.37
N GLU A 24 -21.85 11.63 9.03
CA GLU A 24 -20.80 10.79 8.42
C GLU A 24 -21.24 9.34 8.18
N LYS A 25 -22.52 9.03 8.33
CA LYS A 25 -23.02 7.64 8.26
C LYS A 25 -24.09 7.45 7.21
N ILE A 26 -24.00 6.35 6.48
CA ILE A 26 -25.11 5.82 5.69
C ILE A 26 -26.14 5.24 6.65
N VAL A 27 -27.35 5.84 6.68
CA VAL A 27 -28.44 5.42 7.58
C VAL A 27 -29.55 4.67 6.86
N GLY A 28 -29.56 4.67 5.53
CA GLY A 28 -30.52 3.91 4.74
C GLY A 28 -30.06 3.67 3.30
N ILE A 29 -30.41 2.51 2.77
CA ILE A 29 -30.27 2.15 1.35
C ILE A 29 -31.60 1.57 0.90
N GLY A 30 -32.15 2.09 -0.20
CA GLY A 30 -33.44 1.60 -0.74
C GLY A 30 -34.17 2.67 -1.54
N SER A 31 -35.51 2.65 -1.46
CA SER A 31 -36.39 3.64 -2.08
C SER A 31 -37.29 4.29 -1.03
N LYS A 32 -37.86 5.45 -1.35
CA LYS A 32 -38.81 6.21 -0.49
C LYS A 32 -38.17 6.97 0.66
N PHE A 33 -36.92 7.42 0.51
CA PHE A 33 -36.37 8.44 1.37
C PHE A 33 -36.69 9.84 0.85
N SER A 34 -36.72 10.81 1.75
CA SER A 34 -36.83 12.24 1.44
C SER A 34 -35.86 13.03 2.31
N ASP A 35 -35.18 13.98 1.71
CA ASP A 35 -34.32 14.95 2.40
C ASP A 35 -34.39 16.26 1.64
N THR A 36 -34.10 17.39 2.29
CA THR A 36 -34.02 18.68 1.65
C THR A 36 -32.73 18.91 0.87
N ASP A 37 -31.69 18.12 1.19
CA ASP A 37 -30.38 18.12 0.52
C ASP A 37 -30.26 16.88 -0.34
N GLU A 38 -30.58 16.99 -1.63
CA GLU A 38 -30.63 15.88 -2.58
C GLU A 38 -29.62 16.07 -3.71
N ILE A 39 -28.91 14.97 -4.06
CA ILE A 39 -28.02 14.90 -5.23
C ILE A 39 -28.51 13.77 -6.14
N ASP A 40 -28.90 14.10 -7.38
CA ASP A 40 -29.28 13.09 -8.38
C ASP A 40 -28.01 12.50 -9.03
N ILE A 41 -27.78 11.23 -8.76
CA ILE A 41 -26.63 10.46 -9.30
C ILE A 41 -26.88 10.03 -10.74
N LYS A 42 -28.08 10.21 -11.28
CA LYS A 42 -28.44 9.96 -12.71
C LYS A 42 -28.11 8.54 -13.16
N LYS A 43 -28.38 7.54 -12.32
CA LYS A 43 -28.10 6.13 -12.56
C LYS A 43 -26.61 5.79 -12.79
N ASN A 44 -25.70 6.64 -12.33
CA ASN A 44 -24.29 6.27 -12.27
C ASN A 44 -24.04 5.22 -11.18
N TYR A 45 -22.96 4.49 -11.33
CA TYR A 45 -22.52 3.54 -10.32
C TYR A 45 -22.01 4.26 -9.07
N VAL A 46 -22.42 3.74 -7.93
CA VAL A 46 -21.92 4.16 -6.62
C VAL A 46 -21.22 2.97 -5.97
N ILE A 47 -19.98 3.14 -5.61
CA ILE A 47 -19.15 2.15 -4.94
C ILE A 47 -18.69 2.70 -3.58
N PRO A 48 -18.34 1.85 -2.60
CA PRO A 48 -17.60 2.31 -1.43
C PRO A 48 -16.30 3.00 -1.86
N GLY A 49 -15.89 4.04 -1.12
CA GLY A 49 -14.57 4.64 -1.34
C GLY A 49 -13.47 3.59 -1.19
N LEU A 50 -12.45 3.64 -2.06
CA LEU A 50 -11.33 2.73 -1.98
C LEU A 50 -10.48 3.00 -0.73
N VAL A 51 -9.93 1.93 -0.16
CA VAL A 51 -8.94 1.99 0.92
C VAL A 51 -7.60 1.51 0.38
N ASP A 52 -6.62 2.42 0.32
CA ASP A 52 -5.26 2.09 -0.11
C ASP A 52 -4.35 1.94 1.11
N ILE A 53 -3.90 0.73 1.38
CA ILE A 53 -3.11 0.41 2.59
C ILE A 53 -1.61 0.64 2.43
N HIS A 54 -1.14 1.12 1.27
CA HIS A 54 0.28 1.28 0.99
C HIS A 54 0.56 2.51 0.12
N VAL A 55 0.85 3.63 0.76
CA VAL A 55 1.25 4.86 0.08
C VAL A 55 2.46 5.52 0.75
N HIS A 56 3.19 6.35 -0.01
CA HIS A 56 4.32 7.13 0.49
C HIS A 56 4.05 8.62 0.26
N MET A 57 3.31 9.26 1.18
CA MET A 57 2.88 10.67 1.08
C MET A 57 4.02 11.68 1.26
N ARG A 58 5.24 11.23 1.20
CA ARG A 58 6.49 12.02 1.25
C ARG A 58 6.50 13.05 2.40
N ASP A 59 6.10 14.30 2.15
CA ASP A 59 6.10 15.42 3.09
C ASP A 59 7.44 15.60 3.87
N PHE A 60 7.46 16.19 5.05
CA PHE A 60 8.65 16.52 5.81
C PHE A 60 9.74 17.17 4.91
N LYS A 61 10.97 16.61 4.88
CA LYS A 61 12.05 17.10 4.01
C LYS A 61 11.84 16.78 2.53
N ASN A 62 10.91 15.86 2.22
CA ASN A 62 10.60 15.42 0.86
C ASN A 62 9.35 16.09 0.27
N LYS A 63 8.85 17.18 0.87
CA LYS A 63 7.64 17.90 0.45
C LYS A 63 7.63 18.39 -1.00
N ARG A 64 8.80 18.48 -1.65
CA ARG A 64 8.89 18.83 -3.09
C ARG A 64 8.41 17.70 -3.99
N LYS A 65 8.53 16.44 -3.53
CA LYS A 65 8.05 15.27 -4.29
C LYS A 65 6.55 15.15 -4.20
N GLU A 66 6.01 15.34 -3.00
CA GLU A 66 4.60 15.35 -2.65
C GLU A 66 4.44 15.75 -1.17
N ASP A 67 3.27 16.19 -0.78
CA ASP A 67 2.86 16.36 0.60
C ASP A 67 1.46 15.76 0.84
N PHE A 68 1.01 15.71 2.10
CA PHE A 68 -0.29 15.13 2.43
C PHE A 68 -1.47 15.81 1.72
N TYR A 69 -1.38 17.11 1.43
CA TYR A 69 -2.44 17.79 0.70
C TYR A 69 -2.50 17.35 -0.77
N SER A 70 -1.37 17.40 -1.49
CA SER A 70 -1.31 16.99 -2.89
C SER A 70 -1.58 15.50 -3.07
N GLY A 71 -1.02 14.64 -2.21
CA GLY A 71 -1.24 13.20 -2.25
C GLY A 71 -2.69 12.81 -1.93
N SER A 72 -3.32 13.42 -0.93
CA SER A 72 -4.74 13.14 -0.64
C SER A 72 -5.67 13.63 -1.75
N ARG A 73 -5.33 14.70 -2.47
CA ARG A 73 -6.06 15.10 -3.69
C ARG A 73 -5.93 14.06 -4.80
N ALA A 74 -4.71 13.51 -5.02
CA ALA A 74 -4.51 12.43 -5.98
C ALA A 74 -5.30 11.18 -5.57
N ALA A 75 -5.33 10.84 -4.27
CA ALA A 75 -6.12 9.75 -3.73
C ALA A 75 -7.60 9.90 -4.06
N ILE A 76 -8.21 11.05 -3.73
CA ILE A 76 -9.63 11.33 -4.04
C ILE A 76 -9.89 11.28 -5.55
N ALA A 77 -8.99 11.82 -6.38
CA ALA A 77 -9.12 11.77 -7.85
C ALA A 77 -9.11 10.33 -8.39
N GLY A 78 -8.44 9.40 -7.72
CA GLY A 78 -8.43 7.97 -8.02
C GLY A 78 -9.51 7.16 -7.29
N GLY A 79 -10.41 7.82 -6.55
CA GLY A 79 -11.49 7.16 -5.79
C GLY A 79 -11.05 6.58 -4.44
N VAL A 80 -9.83 6.85 -3.99
CA VAL A 80 -9.30 6.44 -2.70
C VAL A 80 -9.72 7.47 -1.64
N THR A 81 -10.57 7.07 -0.71
CA THR A 81 -11.08 7.93 0.36
C THR A 81 -10.32 7.75 1.67
N THR A 82 -9.60 6.66 1.81
CA THR A 82 -8.77 6.35 2.98
C THR A 82 -7.44 5.77 2.53
N PHE A 83 -6.33 6.24 3.08
CA PHE A 83 -5.01 5.69 2.79
C PHE A 83 -4.19 5.43 4.04
N ILE A 84 -3.21 4.52 3.96
CA ILE A 84 -2.26 4.24 5.03
C ILE A 84 -0.84 4.56 4.57
N ASP A 85 -0.24 5.55 5.24
CA ASP A 85 1.07 6.09 4.89
C ASP A 85 2.21 5.24 5.48
N MET A 86 3.23 5.02 4.66
CA MET A 86 4.43 4.25 5.02
C MET A 86 5.45 5.09 5.77
N PRO A 87 6.23 4.45 6.69
CA PRO A 87 7.07 5.17 7.65
C PRO A 87 8.42 5.64 7.12
N ASN A 88 8.77 5.37 5.85
CA ASN A 88 10.07 5.71 5.26
C ASN A 88 10.16 7.16 4.75
N SER A 89 9.52 8.08 5.45
CA SER A 89 9.66 9.53 5.23
C SER A 89 11.05 10.04 5.65
N ASN A 90 11.34 11.31 5.49
CA ASN A 90 12.58 11.92 5.96
C ASN A 90 12.28 13.13 6.88
N PRO A 91 12.46 12.99 8.22
CA PRO A 91 12.94 11.81 8.96
C PRO A 91 11.95 10.62 8.89
N PRO A 92 12.44 9.38 9.11
CA PRO A 92 11.57 8.21 9.15
C PRO A 92 10.73 8.17 10.42
N VAL A 93 9.58 7.50 10.36
CA VAL A 93 8.66 7.36 11.50
C VAL A 93 9.02 6.10 12.29
N THR A 94 10.04 6.22 13.15
CA THR A 94 10.63 5.11 13.93
C THR A 94 10.69 5.39 15.44
N ASP A 95 10.11 6.50 15.87
CA ASP A 95 9.98 6.90 17.28
C ASP A 95 8.65 7.66 17.49
N ILE A 96 8.26 7.80 18.77
CA ILE A 96 6.98 8.43 19.16
C ILE A 96 6.92 9.89 18.70
N LYS A 97 8.05 10.61 18.77
CA LYS A 97 8.11 12.02 18.39
C LYS A 97 7.86 12.20 16.90
N THR A 98 8.52 11.42 16.06
CA THR A 98 8.32 11.46 14.61
C THR A 98 6.94 10.99 14.22
N TYR A 99 6.38 9.96 14.90
CA TYR A 99 5.01 9.49 14.69
C TYR A 99 3.99 10.60 15.00
N ASN A 100 4.07 11.23 16.17
CA ASN A 100 3.14 12.29 16.55
C ASN A 100 3.26 13.53 15.65
N ASN A 101 4.48 13.88 15.23
CA ASN A 101 4.69 14.95 14.26
C ASN A 101 4.06 14.60 12.90
N ARG A 102 4.19 13.36 12.44
CA ARG A 102 3.60 12.88 11.19
C ARG A 102 2.08 12.90 11.26
N LEU A 103 1.51 12.42 12.37
CA LEU A 103 0.07 12.41 12.63
C LEU A 103 -0.51 13.83 12.58
N ARG A 104 0.12 14.77 13.31
CA ARG A 104 -0.30 16.18 13.31
C ARG A 104 -0.25 16.79 11.91
N LEU A 105 0.82 16.52 11.16
CA LEU A 105 0.99 17.06 9.81
C LEU A 105 -0.07 16.52 8.84
N ALA A 106 -0.34 15.22 8.90
CA ALA A 106 -1.39 14.59 8.11
C ALA A 106 -2.77 15.15 8.45
N SER A 107 -3.09 15.29 9.76
CA SER A 107 -4.36 15.86 10.22
C SER A 107 -4.59 17.32 9.77
N GLN A 108 -3.51 18.08 9.57
CA GLN A 108 -3.63 19.48 9.11
C GLN A 108 -3.77 19.61 7.60
N LYS A 109 -3.30 18.64 6.81
CA LYS A 109 -3.18 18.77 5.36
C LYS A 109 -4.06 17.82 4.56
N SER A 110 -4.32 16.61 5.07
CA SER A 110 -5.08 15.62 4.32
C SER A 110 -6.54 16.03 4.18
N ILE A 111 -7.09 15.81 2.99
CA ILE A 111 -8.52 15.95 2.68
C ILE A 111 -9.23 14.58 2.55
N ALA A 112 -8.50 13.49 2.80
CA ALA A 112 -9.01 12.12 2.86
C ALA A 112 -8.67 11.53 4.23
N ASP A 113 -9.37 10.48 4.63
CA ASP A 113 -9.04 9.73 5.83
C ASP A 113 -7.66 9.07 5.71
N PHE A 114 -6.97 8.92 6.83
CA PHE A 114 -5.63 8.35 6.79
C PHE A 114 -5.29 7.53 8.04
N GLY A 115 -4.35 6.61 7.85
CA GLY A 115 -3.64 5.92 8.92
C GLY A 115 -2.13 6.04 8.73
N LEU A 116 -1.36 5.73 9.78
CA LEU A 116 0.09 5.76 9.75
C LEU A 116 0.65 4.41 10.16
N ASN A 117 1.66 3.95 9.45
CA ASN A 117 2.49 2.83 9.86
C ASN A 117 3.69 3.31 10.69
N PHE A 118 4.24 2.39 11.49
CA PHE A 118 5.44 2.62 12.30
C PHE A 118 6.59 1.75 11.79
N GLY A 119 7.75 2.35 11.55
CA GLY A 119 8.93 1.66 11.02
C GLY A 119 9.69 0.91 12.11
N VAL A 120 9.94 -0.38 11.87
CA VAL A 120 10.72 -1.22 12.76
C VAL A 120 12.21 -1.12 12.41
N THR A 121 13.04 -0.92 13.44
CA THR A 121 14.50 -0.92 13.37
C THR A 121 15.08 -1.82 14.46
N LYS A 122 16.38 -2.10 14.41
CA LYS A 122 17.08 -2.86 15.48
C LYS A 122 16.92 -2.20 16.85
N ASP A 123 16.83 -0.88 16.89
CA ASP A 123 16.86 -0.11 18.14
C ASP A 123 15.47 0.03 18.79
N ASN A 124 14.38 0.00 17.99
CA ASN A 124 13.05 0.27 18.51
C ASN A 124 12.15 -0.97 18.69
N GLN A 125 12.61 -2.16 18.30
CA GLN A 125 11.79 -3.40 18.34
C GLN A 125 11.28 -3.76 19.74
N LYS A 126 12.05 -3.44 20.79
CA LYS A 126 11.74 -3.75 22.19
C LYS A 126 11.10 -2.59 22.94
N SER A 127 11.06 -1.41 22.35
CA SER A 127 10.49 -0.23 22.99
C SER A 127 9.00 -0.46 23.24
N GLU A 128 8.51 -0.09 24.42
CA GLU A 128 7.09 0.14 24.60
C GLU A 128 6.69 1.26 23.67
N ILE A 129 5.92 0.93 22.64
CA ILE A 129 5.46 1.90 21.68
C ILE A 129 4.10 2.39 22.19
N GLU A 130 4.07 3.59 22.74
CA GLU A 130 2.87 4.27 23.27
C GLU A 130 1.94 4.79 22.17
N VAL A 131 2.07 4.28 20.94
CA VAL A 131 1.20 4.60 19.81
C VAL A 131 0.64 3.33 19.21
N GLU A 132 -0.57 3.42 18.69
CA GLU A 132 -1.23 2.32 17.96
C GLU A 132 -1.15 2.59 16.45
N PRO A 133 -0.09 2.15 15.76
CA PRO A 133 0.00 2.29 14.33
C PRO A 133 -0.96 1.31 13.63
N MET A 134 -1.32 1.60 12.38
CA MET A 134 -2.09 0.68 11.55
C MET A 134 -1.32 -0.64 11.35
N ALA A 135 0.00 -0.56 11.13
CA ALA A 135 0.89 -1.71 11.15
C ALA A 135 2.32 -1.32 11.55
N TYR A 136 3.07 -2.32 12.02
CA TYR A 136 4.51 -2.28 12.19
C TYR A 136 5.17 -2.68 10.87
N LYS A 137 5.81 -1.72 10.20
CA LYS A 137 6.42 -1.94 8.88
C LYS A 137 7.88 -2.36 9.01
N ILE A 138 8.19 -3.51 8.43
CA ILE A 138 9.55 -4.02 8.28
C ILE A 138 10.02 -3.83 6.83
N TYR A 139 11.21 -3.30 6.65
CA TYR A 139 11.91 -3.23 5.38
C TYR A 139 13.12 -4.16 5.43
N MET A 140 13.01 -5.34 4.82
CA MET A 140 14.13 -6.29 4.77
C MET A 140 15.23 -5.84 3.79
N ASP A 141 14.93 -4.91 2.91
CA ASP A 141 15.85 -4.37 1.89
C ASP A 141 16.73 -3.21 2.37
N ASN A 142 16.81 -3.01 3.69
CA ASN A 142 17.60 -1.96 4.35
C ASN A 142 17.11 -0.52 4.12
N THR A 143 15.88 -0.30 3.67
CA THR A 143 15.30 1.05 3.46
C THR A 143 15.34 1.92 4.73
N LEU A 144 15.16 1.34 5.92
CA LEU A 144 15.27 2.02 7.23
C LEU A 144 16.56 1.65 7.99
N GLY A 145 17.59 1.20 7.28
CA GLY A 145 18.80 0.64 7.85
C GLY A 145 18.77 -0.88 7.92
N GLU A 146 19.92 -1.46 8.25
CA GLU A 146 20.06 -2.91 8.32
C GLU A 146 19.17 -3.51 9.41
N ILE A 147 18.43 -4.57 9.09
CA ILE A 147 17.60 -5.31 10.02
C ILE A 147 18.05 -6.78 10.08
N ASP A 148 18.19 -7.34 11.28
CA ASP A 148 18.59 -8.73 11.44
C ASP A 148 17.39 -9.67 11.61
N GLU A 149 17.65 -10.97 11.47
CA GLU A 149 16.64 -12.01 11.56
C GLU A 149 15.94 -12.06 12.91
N LYS A 150 16.68 -11.77 13.99
CA LYS A 150 16.15 -11.74 15.33
C LYS A 150 15.12 -10.62 15.51
N THR A 151 15.40 -9.44 14.98
CA THR A 151 14.48 -8.30 15.00
C THR A 151 13.19 -8.61 14.24
N ILE A 152 13.30 -9.24 13.07
CA ILE A 152 12.14 -9.66 12.27
C ILE A 152 11.31 -10.69 13.06
N GLU A 153 11.96 -11.72 13.61
CA GLU A 153 11.30 -12.79 14.35
C GLU A 153 10.59 -12.25 15.60
N GLU A 154 11.27 -11.41 16.40
CA GLU A 154 10.68 -10.80 17.60
C GLU A 154 9.50 -9.88 17.25
N THR A 155 9.58 -9.12 16.17
CA THR A 155 8.49 -8.27 15.72
C THR A 155 7.26 -9.09 15.34
N ILE A 156 7.42 -10.15 14.55
CA ILE A 156 6.32 -11.05 14.18
C ILE A 156 5.71 -11.69 15.42
N ARG A 157 6.54 -12.08 16.40
CA ARG A 157 6.06 -12.70 17.61
C ARG A 157 5.29 -11.76 18.52
N LEU A 158 5.74 -10.52 18.67
CA LEU A 158 5.26 -9.59 19.70
C LEU A 158 4.21 -8.60 19.21
N ARG A 159 4.24 -8.21 17.91
CA ARG A 159 3.35 -7.18 17.41
C ARG A 159 2.08 -7.75 16.78
N HIS A 160 1.07 -6.91 16.71
CA HIS A 160 -0.18 -7.24 16.02
C HIS A 160 -0.11 -6.89 14.53
N SER A 161 -0.55 -6.37 13.76
CA SER A 161 -0.45 -6.00 12.36
C SER A 161 1.01 -5.74 11.94
N VAL A 162 1.61 -6.70 11.27
CA VAL A 162 2.98 -6.57 10.72
C VAL A 162 2.94 -6.61 9.21
N ALA A 163 3.46 -5.55 8.56
CA ALA A 163 3.57 -5.44 7.11
C ALA A 163 5.06 -5.47 6.70
N ILE A 164 5.40 -6.26 5.68
CA ILE A 164 6.80 -6.52 5.34
C ILE A 164 7.08 -6.29 3.86
N HIS A 165 8.05 -5.42 3.57
CA HIS A 165 8.76 -5.41 2.29
C HIS A 165 9.72 -6.59 2.30
N ALA A 166 9.38 -7.66 1.59
CA ALA A 166 10.05 -8.96 1.69
C ALA A 166 11.02 -9.17 0.52
N GLU A 167 12.20 -8.56 0.57
CA GLU A 167 13.31 -8.83 -0.35
C GLU A 167 14.60 -9.08 0.46
N GLU A 168 15.33 -10.17 0.18
CA GLU A 168 16.59 -10.55 0.84
C GLU A 168 17.76 -9.78 0.21
N PRO A 169 18.33 -8.76 0.89
CA PRO A 169 19.33 -7.87 0.31
C PRO A 169 20.65 -8.57 -0.04
N ARG A 170 20.97 -9.68 0.62
CA ARG A 170 22.18 -10.49 0.31
C ARG A 170 22.15 -11.11 -1.10
N LEU A 171 20.98 -11.17 -1.72
CA LEU A 171 20.81 -11.67 -3.09
C LEU A 171 20.79 -10.56 -4.14
N PHE A 172 20.92 -9.29 -3.74
CA PHE A 172 21.02 -8.18 -4.69
C PHE A 172 22.36 -8.21 -5.43
N ILE A 173 22.35 -7.88 -6.70
CA ILE A 173 23.54 -7.80 -7.56
C ILE A 173 23.67 -6.34 -8.02
N GLY A 174 24.45 -5.55 -7.29
CA GLY A 174 24.42 -4.11 -7.44
C GLY A 174 23.01 -3.57 -7.20
N ASN A 175 22.46 -2.81 -8.15
CA ASN A 175 21.09 -2.29 -8.08
C ASN A 175 20.02 -3.28 -8.60
N LYS A 176 20.41 -4.49 -9.01
CA LYS A 176 19.46 -5.49 -9.50
C LYS A 176 18.85 -6.27 -8.33
N ARG A 177 17.55 -6.36 -8.33
CA ARG A 177 16.74 -7.09 -7.34
C ARG A 177 16.10 -8.32 -8.00
N PRO A 178 16.79 -9.49 -8.01
CA PRO A 178 16.26 -10.69 -8.65
C PRO A 178 15.02 -11.22 -7.93
N ALA A 179 14.15 -11.93 -8.66
CA ALA A 179 12.96 -12.53 -8.06
C ALA A 179 13.29 -13.52 -6.91
N SER A 180 14.47 -14.15 -6.94
CA SER A 180 14.96 -14.99 -5.85
C SER A 180 15.10 -14.25 -4.52
N ALA A 181 15.36 -12.95 -4.52
CA ALA A 181 15.44 -12.15 -3.30
C ALA A 181 14.07 -12.08 -2.61
N GLU A 182 13.00 -11.79 -3.36
CA GLU A 182 11.63 -11.81 -2.85
C GLU A 182 11.22 -13.21 -2.39
N VAL A 183 11.41 -14.22 -3.23
CA VAL A 183 11.05 -15.61 -2.94
C VAL A 183 11.72 -16.12 -1.65
N THR A 184 13.01 -15.83 -1.45
CA THR A 184 13.76 -16.24 -0.26
C THR A 184 13.23 -15.55 0.99
N ALA A 185 12.97 -14.26 0.93
CA ALA A 185 12.41 -13.49 2.04
C ALA A 185 10.99 -13.97 2.38
N VAL A 186 10.11 -14.12 1.39
CA VAL A 186 8.74 -14.60 1.58
C VAL A 186 8.70 -15.99 2.20
N LYS A 187 9.53 -16.92 1.72
CA LYS A 187 9.66 -18.27 2.31
C LYS A 187 10.00 -18.22 3.80
N LYS A 188 10.95 -17.37 4.18
CA LYS A 188 11.38 -17.19 5.56
C LYS A 188 10.26 -16.58 6.42
N ILE A 189 9.60 -15.53 5.94
CA ILE A 189 8.50 -14.88 6.66
C ILE A 189 7.32 -15.82 6.83
N ALA A 190 6.95 -16.58 5.79
CA ALA A 190 5.87 -17.57 5.87
C ALA A 190 6.16 -18.68 6.89
N ALA A 191 7.43 -19.12 7.02
CA ALA A 191 7.84 -20.06 8.05
C ALA A 191 7.72 -19.48 9.46
N LEU A 192 8.14 -18.23 9.69
CA LEU A 192 8.00 -17.53 10.97
C LEU A 192 6.54 -17.29 11.33
N ALA A 193 5.72 -16.83 10.39
CA ALA A 193 4.29 -16.61 10.57
C ALA A 193 3.59 -17.92 10.99
N ASN A 194 3.93 -19.04 10.35
CA ASN A 194 3.40 -20.35 10.70
C ASN A 194 3.92 -20.85 12.08
N LYS A 195 5.20 -20.65 12.39
CA LYS A 195 5.82 -21.01 13.68
C LYS A 195 5.11 -20.34 14.85
N TYR A 196 4.83 -19.03 14.73
CA TYR A 196 4.22 -18.24 15.79
C TYR A 196 2.69 -18.12 15.69
N LYS A 197 2.08 -18.70 14.64
CA LYS A 197 0.62 -18.58 14.36
C LYS A 197 0.16 -17.11 14.32
N LYS A 198 0.99 -16.23 13.76
CA LYS A 198 0.74 -14.80 13.64
C LYS A 198 0.47 -14.42 12.20
N LYS A 199 -0.58 -13.62 11.98
CA LYS A 199 -0.83 -13.05 10.65
C LYS A 199 0.21 -12.00 10.32
N VAL A 200 0.75 -12.08 9.10
CA VAL A 200 1.72 -11.15 8.54
C VAL A 200 1.27 -10.75 7.15
N HIS A 201 1.43 -9.49 6.81
CA HIS A 201 1.12 -8.95 5.49
C HIS A 201 2.38 -8.77 4.65
N ILE A 202 2.42 -9.42 3.49
CA ILE A 202 3.49 -9.25 2.50
C ILE A 202 3.10 -8.15 1.54
N CYS A 203 3.90 -7.09 1.50
CA CYS A 203 3.67 -5.94 0.63
C CYS A 203 4.04 -6.27 -0.82
N HIS A 204 3.33 -5.62 -1.78
CA HIS A 204 3.64 -5.53 -3.21
C HIS A 204 4.30 -6.78 -3.82
N VAL A 205 3.66 -7.94 -3.68
CA VAL A 205 4.17 -9.20 -4.28
C VAL A 205 4.35 -9.04 -5.78
N SER A 206 5.52 -9.42 -6.28
CA SER A 206 5.89 -9.25 -7.69
C SER A 206 6.18 -10.56 -8.43
N SER A 207 6.55 -11.63 -7.72
CA SER A 207 6.98 -12.90 -8.31
C SER A 207 5.97 -14.01 -8.13
N GLN A 208 5.67 -14.75 -9.21
CA GLN A 208 4.83 -15.95 -9.18
C GLN A 208 5.30 -16.98 -8.16
N ASN A 209 6.63 -17.11 -7.98
CA ASN A 209 7.19 -18.14 -7.13
C ASN A 209 7.02 -17.84 -5.64
N SER A 210 6.75 -16.60 -5.27
CA SER A 210 6.45 -16.20 -3.89
C SER A 210 5.13 -16.80 -3.41
N LEU A 211 4.13 -16.91 -4.30
CA LEU A 211 2.81 -17.46 -3.99
C LEU A 211 2.86 -18.90 -3.47
N ASN A 212 3.88 -19.69 -3.88
CA ASN A 212 4.04 -21.07 -3.44
C ASN A 212 4.30 -21.24 -1.93
N PHE A 213 4.65 -20.17 -1.23
CA PHE A 213 4.94 -20.19 0.20
C PHE A 213 3.82 -19.59 1.05
N PHE A 214 2.75 -19.09 0.43
CA PHE A 214 1.63 -18.52 1.16
C PHE A 214 0.88 -19.61 1.93
N ASN A 215 0.43 -19.25 3.11
CA ASN A 215 -0.34 -20.08 4.01
C ASN A 215 -1.38 -19.24 4.75
N LYS A 216 -2.22 -19.84 5.55
CA LYS A 216 -3.33 -19.16 6.26
C LYS A 216 -2.91 -18.00 7.18
N TYR A 217 -1.63 -17.83 7.44
CA TYR A 217 -1.07 -16.74 8.24
C TYR A 217 -0.48 -15.61 7.38
N ILE A 218 -0.46 -15.77 6.05
CA ILE A 218 -0.01 -14.75 5.14
C ILE A 218 -1.22 -14.07 4.50
N SER A 219 -1.27 -12.76 4.60
CA SER A 219 -2.03 -11.91 3.71
C SER A 219 -1.07 -11.16 2.81
N SER A 220 -1.53 -10.71 1.66
CA SER A 220 -0.65 -10.03 0.70
C SER A 220 -1.38 -9.00 -0.14
N GLU A 221 -0.61 -8.09 -0.68
CA GLU A 221 -1.05 -7.10 -1.64
C GLU A 221 -0.25 -7.21 -2.94
N VAL A 222 -0.88 -6.76 -4.02
CA VAL A 222 -0.27 -6.57 -5.32
C VAL A 222 -0.56 -5.16 -5.82
N THR A 223 0.34 -4.59 -6.59
CA THR A 223 0.15 -3.23 -7.11
C THR A 223 -0.37 -3.24 -8.55
N PRO A 224 -1.06 -2.17 -9.00
CA PRO A 224 -1.49 -2.04 -10.39
C PRO A 224 -0.32 -2.20 -11.37
N HIS A 225 0.85 -1.64 -11.06
CA HIS A 225 2.00 -1.74 -11.94
C HIS A 225 2.57 -3.16 -12.04
N HIS A 226 2.49 -4.01 -11.00
CA HIS A 226 2.85 -5.43 -11.10
C HIS A 226 1.78 -6.28 -11.81
N LEU A 227 0.52 -5.85 -11.80
CA LEU A 227 -0.57 -6.51 -12.52
C LEU A 227 -0.60 -6.20 -14.02
N LEU A 228 -0.20 -4.98 -14.41
CA LEU A 228 -0.42 -4.46 -15.75
C LEU A 228 0.86 -4.30 -16.57
N LEU A 229 2.01 -4.07 -15.90
CA LEU A 229 3.26 -3.71 -16.54
C LEU A 229 4.28 -4.86 -16.44
N THR A 230 5.26 -4.85 -17.32
CA THR A 230 6.34 -5.86 -17.33
C THR A 230 7.72 -5.22 -17.44
N GLU A 231 8.77 -5.99 -17.15
CA GLU A 231 10.18 -5.57 -17.26
C GLU A 231 10.54 -5.00 -18.65
N LYS A 232 9.74 -5.27 -19.70
CA LYS A 232 9.97 -4.73 -21.05
C LYS A 232 9.96 -3.19 -21.07
N LEU A 233 9.12 -2.58 -20.21
CA LEU A 233 9.00 -1.12 -20.11
C LEU A 233 10.27 -0.45 -19.59
N LEU A 234 11.13 -1.16 -18.87
CA LEU A 234 12.41 -0.61 -18.41
C LEU A 234 13.33 -0.18 -19.56
N LYS A 235 13.19 -0.81 -20.74
CA LYS A 235 13.98 -0.41 -21.93
C LYS A 235 13.53 0.92 -22.50
N GLU A 236 12.24 1.22 -22.47
CA GLU A 236 11.63 2.40 -23.05
C GLU A 236 11.59 3.56 -22.04
N PHE A 237 11.10 3.29 -20.84
CA PHE A 237 10.85 4.31 -19.82
C PHE A 237 11.93 4.41 -18.75
N ARG A 238 12.97 3.56 -18.82
CA ARG A 238 14.15 3.59 -17.93
C ARG A 238 13.76 3.80 -16.45
N GLY A 239 14.27 4.83 -15.80
CA GLY A 239 13.99 5.13 -14.40
C GLY A 239 12.51 5.38 -14.08
N PHE A 240 11.70 5.87 -15.05
CA PHE A 240 10.26 6.06 -14.81
C PHE A 240 9.52 4.75 -14.58
N ALA A 241 10.00 3.64 -15.15
CA ALA A 241 9.45 2.30 -14.92
C ALA A 241 10.15 1.53 -13.78
N LYS A 242 11.10 2.15 -13.07
CA LYS A 242 11.82 1.51 -11.95
C LYS A 242 10.96 1.53 -10.69
N THR A 243 10.72 0.33 -10.14
CA THR A 243 10.01 0.10 -8.88
C THR A 243 10.81 -0.85 -7.97
N HIS A 244 10.46 -0.92 -6.69
CA HIS A 244 11.01 -1.87 -5.72
C HIS A 244 9.85 -2.57 -4.97
N PRO A 245 9.61 -3.86 -5.23
CA PRO A 245 10.29 -4.78 -6.17
C PRO A 245 10.20 -4.34 -7.64
N PRO A 246 11.12 -4.81 -8.51
CA PRO A 246 11.08 -4.47 -9.93
C PRO A 246 9.88 -5.09 -10.65
N LEU A 247 9.47 -4.47 -11.75
CA LEU A 247 8.58 -5.09 -12.73
C LEU A 247 9.18 -6.42 -13.21
N ARG A 248 8.35 -7.44 -13.32
CA ARG A 248 8.75 -8.81 -13.67
C ARG A 248 8.31 -9.18 -15.09
N ARG A 249 8.46 -10.45 -15.43
CA ARG A 249 8.06 -11.00 -16.73
C ARG A 249 6.55 -11.18 -16.82
N ALA A 250 6.03 -11.24 -18.04
CA ALA A 250 4.59 -11.45 -18.29
C ALA A 250 4.01 -12.71 -17.61
N LYS A 251 4.83 -13.75 -17.37
CA LYS A 251 4.39 -14.93 -16.63
C LYS A 251 4.08 -14.63 -15.16
N ASP A 252 4.87 -13.73 -14.54
CA ASP A 252 4.64 -13.29 -13.17
C ASP A 252 3.35 -12.47 -13.10
N THR A 253 3.16 -11.50 -14.00
CA THR A 253 1.92 -10.71 -14.11
C THR A 253 0.68 -11.60 -14.23
N LYS A 254 0.72 -12.63 -15.10
CA LYS A 254 -0.39 -13.60 -15.23
C LYS A 254 -0.67 -14.37 -13.95
N ALA A 255 0.38 -14.80 -13.25
CA ALA A 255 0.24 -15.54 -12.00
C ALA A 255 -0.32 -14.65 -10.87
N LEU A 256 0.07 -13.37 -10.80
CA LEU A 256 -0.48 -12.42 -9.84
C LEU A 256 -1.97 -12.18 -10.05
N TRP A 257 -2.42 -12.04 -11.31
CA TRP A 257 -3.86 -12.00 -11.63
C TRP A 257 -4.60 -13.26 -11.20
N HIS A 258 -4.00 -14.43 -11.39
CA HIS A 258 -4.56 -15.70 -10.90
C HIS A 258 -4.64 -15.72 -9.38
N GLY A 259 -3.56 -15.31 -8.70
CA GLY A 259 -3.52 -15.21 -7.23
C GLY A 259 -4.61 -14.30 -6.67
N LEU A 260 -4.83 -13.15 -7.31
CA LEU A 260 -5.90 -12.23 -6.94
C LEU A 260 -7.30 -12.87 -7.14
N LYS A 261 -7.52 -13.51 -8.29
CA LYS A 261 -8.82 -14.16 -8.61
C LYS A 261 -9.14 -15.32 -7.67
N ASN A 262 -8.12 -16.08 -7.25
CA ASN A 262 -8.30 -17.26 -6.39
C ASN A 262 -8.28 -16.90 -4.89
N GLY A 263 -7.98 -15.64 -4.52
CA GLY A 263 -7.89 -15.20 -3.14
C GLY A 263 -6.54 -15.51 -2.45
N ASP A 264 -5.54 -15.95 -3.20
CA ASP A 264 -4.16 -16.07 -2.69
C ASP A 264 -3.56 -14.69 -2.39
N ILE A 265 -3.97 -13.68 -3.15
CA ILE A 265 -3.69 -12.26 -2.93
C ILE A 265 -5.02 -11.58 -2.56
N GLN A 266 -5.07 -10.86 -1.47
CA GLN A 266 -6.31 -10.30 -0.92
C GLN A 266 -6.51 -8.82 -1.20
N VAL A 267 -5.44 -8.09 -1.52
CA VAL A 267 -5.47 -6.62 -1.60
C VAL A 267 -4.81 -6.13 -2.88
N ILE A 268 -5.40 -5.10 -3.49
CA ILE A 268 -4.73 -4.24 -4.45
C ILE A 268 -4.42 -2.94 -3.73
N SER A 269 -3.15 -2.56 -3.67
CA SER A 269 -2.67 -1.28 -3.13
C SER A 269 -1.75 -0.59 -4.13
N SER A 270 -1.67 0.72 -4.08
CA SER A 270 -0.93 1.46 -5.11
C SER A 270 0.58 1.33 -5.01
N ASP A 271 1.12 1.24 -3.80
CA ASP A 271 2.53 1.57 -3.52
C ASP A 271 2.93 2.92 -4.15
N HIS A 272 2.01 3.89 -4.04
CA HIS A 272 2.21 5.23 -4.56
C HIS A 272 3.46 5.86 -3.96
N ALA A 273 4.46 6.07 -4.81
CA ALA A 273 5.78 6.50 -4.38
C ALA A 273 6.35 7.59 -5.31
N PRO A 274 5.85 8.84 -5.20
CA PRO A 274 6.20 9.94 -6.10
C PRO A 274 7.65 10.40 -5.93
N HIS A 275 8.22 10.86 -7.06
CA HIS A 275 9.56 11.42 -7.17
C HIS A 275 9.55 12.65 -8.06
N GLU A 276 10.52 13.55 -7.88
CA GLU A 276 10.74 14.62 -8.85
C GLU A 276 11.24 14.02 -10.18
N ILE A 277 10.95 14.67 -11.30
CA ILE A 277 11.35 14.19 -12.63
C ILE A 277 12.85 13.89 -12.69
N LYS A 278 13.69 14.78 -12.14
CA LYS A 278 15.15 14.59 -12.07
C LYS A 278 15.59 13.31 -11.31
N ASP A 279 14.78 12.82 -10.36
CA ASP A 279 15.06 11.60 -9.63
C ASP A 279 14.79 10.33 -10.47
N LYS A 280 14.05 10.49 -11.58
CA LYS A 280 13.64 9.43 -12.50
C LYS A 280 14.36 9.48 -13.85
N GLU A 281 14.93 10.64 -14.18
CA GLU A 281 15.77 10.83 -15.39
C GLU A 281 17.13 10.15 -15.20
N GLY A 282 17.79 9.88 -16.33
CA GLY A 282 19.12 9.28 -16.32
C GLY A 282 19.12 7.77 -16.57
N ASN A 283 20.19 7.11 -16.13
CA ASN A 283 20.29 5.66 -16.28
C ASN A 283 19.50 4.93 -15.18
N LEU A 284 19.21 3.65 -15.42
CA LEU A 284 18.39 2.84 -14.53
C LEU A 284 19.04 2.66 -13.15
N ASP A 285 20.37 2.65 -13.06
CA ASP A 285 21.08 2.43 -11.79
C ASP A 285 21.00 3.66 -10.88
N GLU A 286 21.02 4.86 -11.44
CA GLU A 286 20.98 6.14 -10.67
C GLU A 286 19.57 6.56 -10.30
N SER A 287 18.55 6.14 -11.07
CA SER A 287 17.16 6.52 -10.83
C SER A 287 16.61 5.91 -9.55
N LEU A 288 15.76 6.66 -8.84
CA LEU A 288 15.06 6.17 -7.66
C LEU A 288 13.89 5.25 -8.04
N GLY A 289 13.65 4.20 -7.27
CA GLY A 289 12.50 3.31 -7.43
C GLY A 289 11.22 3.90 -6.84
N GLY A 290 10.11 3.74 -7.55
CA GLY A 290 8.78 4.20 -7.15
C GLY A 290 7.98 4.76 -8.33
N MET A 291 6.66 4.70 -8.23
CA MET A 291 5.73 5.14 -9.27
C MET A 291 4.56 5.91 -8.63
N SER A 292 4.15 7.02 -9.26
CA SER A 292 2.95 7.75 -8.86
C SER A 292 1.75 7.16 -9.59
N ASN A 293 0.74 6.69 -8.85
CA ASN A 293 -0.39 5.95 -9.43
C ASN A 293 -1.70 6.01 -8.62
N LEU A 294 -1.77 6.85 -7.57
CA LEU A 294 -3.00 6.99 -6.78
C LEU A 294 -4.19 7.49 -7.61
N ASP A 295 -3.94 8.44 -8.49
CA ASP A 295 -4.96 9.09 -9.32
C ASP A 295 -5.54 8.19 -10.43
N VAL A 296 -5.01 6.97 -10.58
CA VAL A 296 -5.46 6.00 -11.59
C VAL A 296 -6.02 4.71 -11.00
N MET A 297 -6.25 4.64 -9.69
CA MET A 297 -6.67 3.41 -9.01
C MET A 297 -8.02 2.85 -9.49
N LEU A 298 -8.94 3.70 -9.95
CA LEU A 298 -10.23 3.29 -10.54
C LEU A 298 -10.23 3.23 -12.07
N LYS A 299 -9.13 3.56 -12.72
CA LYS A 299 -9.04 3.55 -14.18
C LYS A 299 -8.47 2.24 -14.70
#